data_dd986beb50a13d0fec1f360afb474806
#
_entry.id   dd986beb50a13d0fec1f360afb474806
#
_cell.length_a   1.000
_cell.length_b   1.000
_cell.length_c   1.000
_cell.angle_alpha   90.00
_cell.angle_beta   90.00
_cell.angle_gamma   90.00
#
_symmetry.space_group_name_H-M   'P 1'
#
loop_
_entity.id
_entity.type
_entity.pdbx_description
1 polymer ?
#
loop_
_entity_poly.entity_id
_entity_poly.type
_entity_poly.pdbx_seq_one_letter_code
_entity_poly.pdbx_strand_id
1 'polypeptide(L)'
;MENNKYKNLMSNIFIIVIIIFAIFVYRKYDYNFYTKGIAEKGKTKFSRDSSEKYDNSRSYKVENKISNDAMFYREISVIPNTPYRITCMVKTKNVVGNDNDPTAGAQICLNGTEEHSEVIQGNTDWTKLEFMFNSNNNNKVQVGFRLGGVLNTAEGTAWFANLQIEEGTLDESNTWNFGVFLIDNASVNINGNLQKYSMTMSDKTVVNINLQRLKNSIRNISNNQMNIEYEIIEITEPLTMLSYDEENGYYIGEKDAYKLINKYVKQKEFDHIFVCTNLPLESVLTQNNKLCEWIGLGNMIFLGKGFSNVRIIQQQTNNYTTNTFPEEVFVHEFLHTLERNARENGYEVPNLHDYNVYNYVDDRNDGLRKWYIDYMNKNIKNYSGDYIGLPKE
;
A
#
# COMPACT_ATOMS: atom_id res chain seq x y z
N MET A 1 49.79 -8.46 -52.13
CA MET A 1 48.31 -8.24 -52.25
C MET A 1 47.50 -9.25 -51.41
N GLU A 2 47.88 -10.51 -51.31
CA GLU A 2 47.13 -11.52 -50.52
C GLU A 2 47.08 -11.23 -49.01
N ASN A 3 48.17 -10.77 -48.39
CA ASN A 3 48.21 -10.51 -46.95
C ASN A 3 47.22 -9.42 -46.47
N ASN A 4 46.87 -8.46 -47.33
CA ASN A 4 45.86 -7.45 -47.00
C ASN A 4 44.42 -7.97 -47.09
N LYS A 5 44.20 -8.94 -47.97
CA LYS A 5 42.88 -9.58 -48.16
C LYS A 5 42.50 -10.45 -46.96
N TYR A 6 43.50 -11.18 -46.41
CA TYR A 6 43.31 -11.97 -45.16
C TYR A 6 43.11 -11.11 -43.93
N LYS A 7 43.83 -10.00 -43.79
CA LYS A 7 43.64 -9.03 -42.67
C LYS A 7 42.23 -8.42 -42.68
N ASN A 8 41.75 -8.00 -43.84
CA ASN A 8 40.41 -7.46 -43.99
C ASN A 8 39.32 -8.53 -43.75
N LEU A 9 39.52 -9.78 -44.18
CA LEU A 9 38.61 -10.87 -43.90
C LEU A 9 38.53 -11.18 -42.41
N MET A 10 39.66 -11.26 -41.70
CA MET A 10 39.73 -11.49 -40.25
C MET A 10 39.11 -10.35 -39.46
N SER A 11 39.32 -9.11 -39.88
CA SER A 11 38.68 -7.95 -39.27
C SER A 11 37.16 -7.98 -39.42
N ASN A 12 36.67 -8.33 -40.61
CA ASN A 12 35.21 -8.43 -40.81
C ASN A 12 34.58 -9.59 -40.04
N ILE A 13 35.25 -10.72 -39.92
CA ILE A 13 34.81 -11.85 -39.10
C ILE A 13 34.74 -11.43 -37.60
N PHE A 14 35.75 -10.71 -37.12
CA PHE A 14 35.81 -10.23 -35.75
C PHE A 14 34.67 -9.23 -35.43
N ILE A 15 34.38 -8.31 -36.36
CA ILE A 15 33.25 -7.38 -36.25
C ILE A 15 31.91 -8.13 -36.22
N ILE A 16 31.72 -9.14 -37.08
CA ILE A 16 30.52 -9.98 -37.13
C ILE A 16 30.35 -10.74 -35.79
N VAL A 17 31.42 -11.30 -35.24
CA VAL A 17 31.41 -11.98 -33.94
C VAL A 17 31.04 -11.03 -32.79
N ILE A 18 31.59 -9.80 -32.79
CA ILE A 18 31.22 -8.76 -31.81
C ILE A 18 29.74 -8.39 -31.95
N ILE A 19 29.24 -8.22 -33.17
CA ILE A 19 27.82 -7.90 -33.40
C ILE A 19 26.92 -9.05 -32.96
N ILE A 20 27.28 -10.31 -33.28
CA ILE A 20 26.53 -11.49 -32.82
C ILE A 20 26.57 -11.60 -31.31
N PHE A 21 27.72 -11.35 -30.67
CA PHE A 21 27.86 -11.34 -29.21
C PHE A 21 27.07 -10.21 -28.57
N ALA A 22 27.10 -9.00 -29.15
CA ALA A 22 26.30 -7.86 -28.70
C ALA A 22 24.80 -8.14 -28.88
N ILE A 23 24.37 -8.77 -29.99
CA ILE A 23 22.99 -9.19 -30.16
C ILE A 23 22.62 -10.30 -29.18
N PHE A 24 23.52 -11.23 -28.88
CA PHE A 24 23.30 -12.30 -27.90
C PHE A 24 23.22 -11.75 -26.49
N VAL A 25 24.11 -10.82 -26.10
CA VAL A 25 24.06 -10.12 -24.83
C VAL A 25 22.79 -9.28 -24.74
N TYR A 26 22.47 -8.49 -25.77
CA TYR A 26 21.24 -7.69 -25.82
C TYR A 26 19.99 -8.58 -25.71
N ARG A 27 19.94 -9.70 -26.45
CA ARG A 27 18.85 -10.68 -26.32
C ARG A 27 18.82 -11.34 -24.95
N LYS A 28 19.96 -11.64 -24.35
CA LYS A 28 20.03 -12.22 -22.98
C LYS A 28 19.51 -11.25 -21.94
N TYR A 29 19.76 -9.95 -22.09
CA TYR A 29 19.17 -8.92 -21.21
C TYR A 29 17.66 -8.73 -21.45
N ASP A 30 17.18 -8.94 -22.67
CA ASP A 30 15.76 -8.80 -23.03
C ASP A 30 14.94 -10.07 -22.66
N TYR A 31 15.60 -11.21 -22.39
CA TYR A 31 14.97 -12.50 -22.09
C TYR A 31 14.82 -12.83 -20.59
N ASN A 32 15.10 -11.87 -19.71
CA ASN A 32 15.07 -12.12 -18.26
C ASN A 32 13.67 -11.96 -17.62
N PHE A 33 12.61 -11.84 -18.40
CA PHE A 33 11.25 -11.85 -17.89
C PHE A 33 10.59 -13.21 -18.08
N TYR A 34 10.07 -13.76 -16.99
CA TYR A 34 9.23 -14.95 -16.95
C TYR A 34 7.76 -14.53 -16.99
N THR A 35 6.88 -15.44 -17.37
CA THR A 35 5.43 -15.22 -17.35
C THR A 35 4.76 -16.13 -16.34
N LYS A 36 3.72 -15.62 -15.66
CA LYS A 36 2.96 -16.36 -14.68
C LYS A 36 1.48 -15.99 -14.79
N GLY A 37 0.63 -16.98 -15.08
CA GLY A 37 -0.79 -16.90 -14.77
C GLY A 37 -0.95 -17.28 -13.29
N ILE A 38 -1.57 -16.43 -12.52
CA ILE A 38 -1.71 -16.58 -11.06
C ILE A 38 -3.04 -17.27 -10.76
N ALA A 39 -4.16 -16.68 -11.21
CA ALA A 39 -5.47 -17.25 -11.00
C ALA A 39 -5.71 -18.46 -11.91
N GLU A 40 -5.53 -18.29 -13.23
CA GLU A 40 -5.67 -19.39 -14.19
C GLU A 40 -4.51 -19.45 -15.19
N LYS A 41 -3.87 -20.62 -15.26
CA LYS A 41 -2.79 -20.85 -16.27
C LYS A 41 -3.37 -20.89 -17.69
N GLY A 42 -2.63 -20.25 -18.63
CA GLY A 42 -2.96 -20.32 -20.07
C GLY A 42 -4.12 -19.44 -20.52
N LYS A 43 -4.74 -18.68 -19.63
CA LYS A 43 -5.83 -17.74 -19.97
C LYS A 43 -5.32 -16.35 -20.39
N THR A 44 -4.08 -16.01 -20.06
CA THR A 44 -3.44 -14.74 -20.41
C THR A 44 -2.54 -14.90 -21.63
N LYS A 45 -2.60 -13.94 -22.52
CA LYS A 45 -1.67 -13.83 -23.63
C LYS A 45 -0.55 -12.86 -23.28
N PHE A 46 0.66 -13.34 -23.31
CA PHE A 46 1.89 -12.57 -23.10
C PHE A 46 2.62 -12.36 -24.42
N SER A 47 3.05 -11.14 -24.71
CA SER A 47 3.85 -10.85 -25.91
C SER A 47 4.72 -9.61 -25.73
N ARG A 48 5.69 -9.46 -26.63
CA ARG A 48 6.42 -8.21 -26.86
C ARG A 48 5.74 -7.49 -28.02
N ASP A 49 5.26 -6.27 -27.76
CA ASP A 49 4.52 -5.50 -28.75
C ASP A 49 5.43 -4.43 -29.38
N SER A 50 5.46 -4.41 -30.72
CA SER A 50 6.23 -3.44 -31.48
C SER A 50 5.36 -2.33 -32.07
N SER A 51 4.04 -2.45 -31.98
CA SER A 51 3.09 -1.40 -32.40
C SER A 51 2.85 -0.37 -31.30
N GLU A 52 2.81 -0.83 -30.04
CA GLU A 52 2.72 0.03 -28.87
C GLU A 52 4.10 0.14 -28.21
N LYS A 53 4.74 1.29 -28.38
CA LYS A 53 6.11 1.54 -27.92
C LYS A 53 6.15 2.74 -27.00
N TYR A 54 7.08 2.69 -26.05
CA TYR A 54 7.55 3.84 -25.30
C TYR A 54 9.06 3.99 -25.60
N ASP A 55 9.52 5.22 -25.92
CA ASP A 55 10.92 5.52 -26.27
C ASP A 55 11.54 4.59 -27.32
N ASN A 56 10.78 4.27 -28.36
CA ASN A 56 11.16 3.34 -29.42
C ASN A 56 11.42 1.88 -28.99
N SER A 57 11.24 1.55 -27.70
CA SER A 57 11.36 0.20 -27.17
C SER A 57 10.06 -0.57 -27.30
N ARG A 58 10.15 -1.88 -27.61
CA ARG A 58 8.97 -2.75 -27.57
C ARG A 58 8.48 -2.92 -26.14
N SER A 59 7.16 -2.79 -25.95
CA SER A 59 6.53 -2.98 -24.65
C SER A 59 6.30 -4.46 -24.32
N TYR A 60 6.14 -4.75 -23.03
CA TYR A 60 5.63 -6.01 -22.50
C TYR A 60 4.10 -5.93 -22.45
N LYS A 61 3.42 -6.77 -23.24
CA LYS A 61 1.97 -6.78 -23.32
C LYS A 61 1.40 -7.95 -22.53
N VAL A 62 0.50 -7.65 -21.61
CA VAL A 62 -0.35 -8.62 -20.88
C VAL A 62 -1.77 -8.42 -21.36
N GLU A 63 -2.43 -9.48 -21.86
CA GLU A 63 -3.79 -9.44 -22.38
C GLU A 63 -4.63 -10.54 -21.74
N ASN A 64 -5.62 -10.15 -20.94
CA ASN A 64 -6.63 -11.00 -20.36
C ASN A 64 -7.95 -10.79 -21.11
N LYS A 65 -8.33 -11.74 -21.97
CA LYS A 65 -9.63 -11.70 -22.69
C LYS A 65 -10.82 -12.06 -21.79
N ILE A 66 -10.55 -12.75 -20.73
CA ILE A 66 -11.44 -13.05 -19.62
C ILE A 66 -10.70 -12.67 -18.35
N SER A 67 -11.42 -12.32 -17.32
CA SER A 67 -10.84 -11.88 -16.07
C SER A 67 -9.82 -12.90 -15.53
N ASN A 68 -8.61 -12.45 -15.30
CA ASN A 68 -7.49 -13.26 -14.79
C ASN A 68 -6.51 -12.39 -14.00
N ASP A 69 -5.67 -13.04 -13.21
CA ASP A 69 -4.50 -12.43 -12.59
C ASP A 69 -3.24 -13.05 -13.19
N ALA A 70 -2.40 -12.20 -13.78
CA ALA A 70 -1.23 -12.66 -14.49
C ALA A 70 -0.15 -11.56 -14.61
N MET A 71 1.10 -11.98 -14.71
CA MET A 71 2.22 -11.05 -14.79
C MET A 71 3.39 -11.55 -15.64
N PHE A 72 4.13 -10.60 -16.22
CA PHE A 72 5.56 -10.77 -16.45
C PHE A 72 6.30 -10.48 -15.14
N TYR A 73 7.34 -11.23 -14.84
CA TYR A 73 8.20 -10.92 -13.69
C TYR A 73 9.66 -11.25 -14.01
N ARG A 74 10.56 -10.57 -13.33
CA ARG A 74 11.98 -10.90 -13.34
C ARG A 74 12.58 -10.79 -11.94
N GLU A 75 13.59 -11.61 -11.68
CA GLU A 75 14.40 -11.50 -10.48
C GLU A 75 15.46 -10.40 -10.67
N ILE A 76 15.62 -9.59 -9.65
CA ILE A 76 16.66 -8.57 -9.54
C ILE A 76 17.46 -8.80 -8.27
N SER A 77 18.77 -8.52 -8.31
CA SER A 77 19.60 -8.49 -7.11
C SER A 77 19.41 -7.16 -6.40
N VAL A 78 19.28 -7.21 -5.10
CA VAL A 78 19.14 -6.05 -4.22
C VAL A 78 20.11 -6.15 -3.05
N ILE A 79 20.48 -5.04 -2.47
CA ILE A 79 21.24 -4.98 -1.21
C ILE A 79 20.23 -5.19 -0.09
N PRO A 80 20.48 -6.08 0.88
CA PRO A 80 19.59 -6.27 2.02
C PRO A 80 19.37 -4.96 2.80
N ASN A 81 18.17 -4.80 3.37
CA ASN A 81 17.75 -3.65 4.18
C ASN A 81 17.91 -2.30 3.47
N THR A 82 17.76 -2.30 2.16
CA THR A 82 17.92 -1.11 1.32
C THR A 82 16.59 -0.75 0.66
N PRO A 83 16.22 0.53 0.70
CA PRO A 83 15.04 1.02 -0.02
C PRO A 83 15.31 1.08 -1.51
N TYR A 84 14.29 0.78 -2.29
CA TYR A 84 14.32 0.85 -3.74
C TYR A 84 13.09 1.59 -4.25
N ARG A 85 13.31 2.42 -5.27
CA ARG A 85 12.26 3.02 -6.09
C ARG A 85 12.14 2.23 -7.38
N ILE A 86 10.92 1.79 -7.70
CA ILE A 86 10.61 1.18 -8.98
C ILE A 86 9.71 2.10 -9.76
N THR A 87 10.04 2.37 -11.02
CA THR A 87 9.19 3.11 -11.93
C THR A 87 9.04 2.36 -13.24
N CYS A 88 7.88 2.48 -13.89
CA CYS A 88 7.71 2.08 -15.28
C CYS A 88 6.62 2.92 -15.96
N MET A 89 6.60 2.87 -17.29
CA MET A 89 5.51 3.44 -18.07
C MET A 89 4.50 2.34 -18.39
N VAL A 90 3.22 2.64 -18.17
CA VAL A 90 2.10 1.74 -18.47
C VAL A 90 1.10 2.41 -19.39
N LYS A 91 0.52 1.63 -20.30
CA LYS A 91 -0.61 2.00 -21.15
C LYS A 91 -1.67 0.94 -21.02
N THR A 92 -2.96 1.34 -20.97
CA THR A 92 -4.04 0.39 -20.80
C THR A 92 -5.12 0.53 -21.87
N LYS A 93 -5.81 -0.58 -22.13
CA LYS A 93 -6.97 -0.62 -23.02
C LYS A 93 -8.03 -1.55 -22.44
N ASN A 94 -9.21 -0.99 -22.18
CA ASN A 94 -10.37 -1.71 -21.64
C ASN A 94 -10.04 -2.52 -20.38
N VAL A 95 -9.19 -1.99 -19.52
CA VAL A 95 -8.83 -2.67 -18.28
C VAL A 95 -9.95 -2.44 -17.26
N VAL A 96 -10.50 -3.55 -16.76
CA VAL A 96 -11.55 -3.53 -15.72
C VAL A 96 -11.32 -4.67 -14.74
N GLY A 97 -11.41 -4.38 -13.45
CA GLY A 97 -11.39 -5.39 -12.40
C GLY A 97 -12.65 -6.26 -12.43
N ASN A 98 -12.54 -7.51 -12.00
CA ASN A 98 -13.71 -8.37 -11.87
C ASN A 98 -14.73 -7.70 -10.95
N ASP A 99 -16.02 -7.77 -11.30
CA ASP A 99 -17.10 -7.07 -10.59
C ASP A 99 -16.89 -5.56 -10.41
N ASN A 100 -16.15 -4.93 -11.33
CA ASN A 100 -15.70 -3.53 -11.27
C ASN A 100 -14.81 -3.21 -10.05
N ASP A 101 -14.05 -4.19 -9.59
CA ASP A 101 -13.13 -4.01 -8.48
C ASP A 101 -11.98 -3.05 -8.85
N PRO A 102 -11.83 -1.93 -8.17
CA PRO A 102 -10.79 -0.95 -8.44
C PRO A 102 -9.39 -1.41 -8.01
N THR A 103 -9.27 -2.48 -7.21
CA THR A 103 -7.97 -2.99 -6.73
C THR A 103 -7.29 -3.93 -7.71
N ALA A 104 -7.98 -4.31 -8.79
CA ALA A 104 -7.44 -5.15 -9.85
C ALA A 104 -7.32 -4.39 -11.16
N GLY A 105 -6.13 -4.37 -11.75
CA GLY A 105 -5.83 -3.66 -13.00
C GLY A 105 -4.37 -3.79 -13.39
N ALA A 106 -3.86 -2.81 -14.12
CA ALA A 106 -2.45 -2.77 -14.51
C ALA A 106 -1.62 -2.12 -13.39
N GLN A 107 -0.57 -2.81 -12.94
CA GLN A 107 0.29 -2.37 -11.84
C GLN A 107 1.69 -2.98 -11.94
N ILE A 108 2.66 -2.37 -11.28
CA ILE A 108 3.95 -2.99 -10.96
C ILE A 108 3.92 -3.50 -9.52
N CYS A 109 4.51 -4.67 -9.28
CA CYS A 109 4.43 -5.31 -7.97
C CYS A 109 5.70 -6.11 -7.63
N LEU A 110 5.84 -6.50 -6.38
CA LEU A 110 6.76 -7.56 -5.98
C LEU A 110 6.02 -8.91 -5.96
N ASN A 111 6.46 -9.84 -6.81
CA ASN A 111 5.86 -11.16 -6.88
C ASN A 111 6.06 -11.92 -5.56
N GLY A 112 4.97 -12.40 -4.99
CA GLY A 112 4.96 -13.13 -3.72
C GLY A 112 4.74 -12.25 -2.48
N THR A 113 4.47 -10.96 -2.71
CA THR A 113 4.09 -10.00 -1.66
C THR A 113 2.83 -9.25 -2.07
N GLU A 114 2.32 -8.43 -1.15
CA GLU A 114 1.22 -7.49 -1.40
C GLU A 114 1.70 -6.11 -1.89
N GLU A 115 3.02 -5.94 -2.04
CA GLU A 115 3.61 -4.65 -2.41
C GLU A 115 3.42 -4.37 -3.90
N HIS A 116 2.78 -3.25 -4.22
CA HIS A 116 2.51 -2.83 -5.60
C HIS A 116 2.34 -1.30 -5.74
N SER A 117 2.39 -0.81 -6.97
CA SER A 117 2.06 0.58 -7.33
C SER A 117 0.56 0.84 -7.25
N GLU A 118 0.17 2.08 -7.54
CA GLU A 118 -1.21 2.37 -7.93
C GLU A 118 -1.68 1.45 -9.05
N VAL A 119 -3.02 1.26 -9.10
CA VAL A 119 -3.68 0.41 -10.09
C VAL A 119 -4.27 1.28 -11.19
N ILE A 120 -3.96 0.97 -12.44
CA ILE A 120 -4.51 1.67 -13.60
C ILE A 120 -5.59 0.83 -14.26
N GLN A 121 -6.76 1.42 -14.43
CA GLN A 121 -7.90 0.83 -15.14
C GLN A 121 -8.33 1.68 -16.35
N GLY A 122 -9.32 1.20 -17.10
CA GLY A 122 -9.89 1.89 -18.25
C GLY A 122 -8.97 1.92 -19.46
N ASN A 123 -8.99 3.06 -20.14
CA ASN A 123 -8.16 3.35 -21.30
C ASN A 123 -7.25 4.53 -20.96
N THR A 124 -5.97 4.31 -20.84
CA THR A 124 -4.98 5.36 -20.57
C THR A 124 -3.88 5.34 -21.61
N ASP A 125 -3.35 6.50 -21.92
CA ASP A 125 -2.09 6.59 -22.65
C ASP A 125 -0.91 6.34 -21.69
N TRP A 126 0.31 6.35 -22.16
CA TRP A 126 1.51 6.10 -21.39
C TRP A 126 1.57 6.96 -20.13
N THR A 127 1.36 6.32 -18.98
CA THR A 127 1.34 6.92 -17.65
C THR A 127 2.46 6.31 -16.81
N LYS A 128 3.14 7.13 -16.01
CA LYS A 128 4.18 6.66 -15.10
C LYS A 128 3.55 5.98 -13.90
N LEU A 129 3.97 4.76 -13.61
CA LEU A 129 3.76 4.11 -12.32
C LEU A 129 5.04 4.16 -11.50
N GLU A 130 4.88 4.30 -10.21
CA GLU A 130 5.97 4.32 -9.25
C GLU A 130 5.54 3.65 -7.94
N PHE A 131 6.44 2.90 -7.32
CA PHE A 131 6.29 2.52 -5.92
C PHE A 131 7.65 2.29 -5.26
N MET A 132 7.65 2.37 -3.93
CA MET A 132 8.84 2.14 -3.11
C MET A 132 8.68 0.85 -2.32
N PHE A 133 9.79 0.15 -2.12
CA PHE A 133 9.85 -0.99 -1.21
C PHE A 133 11.19 -1.03 -0.47
N ASN A 134 11.24 -1.70 0.67
CA ASN A 134 12.49 -2.07 1.31
C ASN A 134 12.80 -3.54 1.00
N SER A 135 14.05 -3.83 0.64
CA SER A 135 14.49 -5.20 0.35
C SER A 135 14.46 -6.12 1.58
N ASN A 136 14.34 -5.56 2.79
CA ASN A 136 14.43 -6.29 4.05
C ASN A 136 15.69 -7.19 4.05
N ASN A 137 15.62 -8.38 4.59
CA ASN A 137 16.74 -9.32 4.59
C ASN A 137 16.98 -10.04 3.24
N ASN A 138 16.28 -9.61 2.16
CA ASN A 138 16.41 -10.24 0.86
C ASN A 138 17.62 -9.69 0.10
N ASN A 139 18.35 -10.58 -0.58
CA ASN A 139 19.37 -10.21 -1.56
C ASN A 139 18.87 -10.29 -3.00
N LYS A 140 17.62 -10.72 -3.20
CA LYS A 140 16.92 -10.81 -4.47
C LYS A 140 15.43 -10.61 -4.26
N VAL A 141 14.79 -9.94 -5.20
CA VAL A 141 13.34 -9.78 -5.27
C VAL A 141 12.85 -10.00 -6.69
N GLN A 142 11.58 -10.30 -6.86
CA GLN A 142 10.98 -10.49 -8.17
C GLN A 142 10.03 -9.33 -8.47
N VAL A 143 10.38 -8.48 -9.44
CA VAL A 143 9.56 -7.36 -9.90
C VAL A 143 8.65 -7.82 -11.02
N GLY A 144 7.35 -7.51 -10.92
CA GLY A 144 6.30 -7.91 -11.86
C GLY A 144 5.59 -6.77 -12.55
N PHE A 145 5.23 -6.98 -13.84
CA PHE A 145 4.23 -6.21 -14.60
C PHE A 145 2.93 -7.01 -14.57
N ARG A 146 1.99 -6.61 -13.74
CA ARG A 146 0.78 -7.39 -13.42
C ARG A 146 -0.46 -6.79 -14.08
N LEU A 147 -1.32 -7.66 -14.60
CA LEU A 147 -2.70 -7.35 -14.93
C LEU A 147 -3.60 -8.28 -14.11
N GLY A 148 -4.22 -7.75 -13.10
CA GLY A 148 -4.94 -8.43 -12.04
C GLY A 148 -4.77 -7.68 -10.73
N GLY A 149 -4.90 -8.37 -9.60
CA GLY A 149 -4.74 -7.79 -8.26
C GLY A 149 -4.51 -8.85 -7.20
N VAL A 150 -4.18 -8.42 -6.00
CA VAL A 150 -4.09 -9.32 -4.86
C VAL A 150 -5.48 -9.83 -4.53
N LEU A 151 -5.64 -11.16 -4.59
CA LEU A 151 -6.91 -11.86 -4.39
C LEU A 151 -8.01 -11.51 -5.43
N ASN A 152 -7.66 -10.77 -6.48
CA ASN A 152 -8.63 -10.35 -7.49
C ASN A 152 -8.09 -10.43 -8.92
N THR A 153 -8.99 -10.34 -9.89
CA THR A 153 -8.69 -10.54 -11.31
C THR A 153 -9.15 -9.34 -12.14
N ALA A 154 -8.51 -9.12 -13.30
CA ALA A 154 -8.89 -8.10 -14.25
C ALA A 154 -8.90 -8.64 -15.67
N GLU A 155 -9.77 -8.08 -16.52
CA GLU A 155 -9.72 -8.24 -17.96
C GLU A 155 -9.18 -6.99 -18.65
N GLY A 156 -8.81 -7.11 -19.93
CA GLY A 156 -8.29 -6.02 -20.73
C GLY A 156 -6.87 -6.25 -21.23
N THR A 157 -6.22 -5.16 -21.60
CA THR A 157 -4.84 -5.19 -22.09
C THR A 157 -4.01 -4.10 -21.44
N ALA A 158 -2.83 -4.47 -20.98
CA ALA A 158 -1.84 -3.54 -20.46
C ALA A 158 -0.50 -3.71 -21.18
N TRP A 159 0.19 -2.60 -21.46
CA TRP A 159 1.53 -2.54 -21.99
C TRP A 159 2.44 -1.85 -20.97
N PHE A 160 3.60 -2.44 -20.73
CA PHE A 160 4.59 -1.95 -19.80
C PHE A 160 5.93 -1.72 -20.50
N ALA A 161 6.58 -0.60 -20.17
CA ALA A 161 7.87 -0.24 -20.77
C ALA A 161 8.72 0.57 -19.78
N ASN A 162 9.99 0.74 -20.09
CA ASN A 162 10.92 1.62 -19.35
C ASN A 162 10.95 1.35 -17.84
N LEU A 163 11.13 0.08 -17.45
CA LEU A 163 11.33 -0.29 -16.05
C LEU A 163 12.66 0.29 -15.56
N GLN A 164 12.60 1.10 -14.53
CA GLN A 164 13.77 1.62 -13.82
C GLN A 164 13.69 1.19 -12.36
N ILE A 165 14.83 0.87 -11.79
CA ILE A 165 14.97 0.44 -10.40
C ILE A 165 16.19 1.16 -9.87
N GLU A 166 15.97 1.99 -8.87
CA GLU A 166 17.00 2.84 -8.27
C GLU A 166 17.05 2.57 -6.78
N GLU A 167 18.23 2.63 -6.19
CA GLU A 167 18.34 2.72 -4.74
C GLU A 167 17.69 4.02 -4.30
N GLY A 168 16.66 3.90 -3.46
CA GLY A 168 15.99 5.04 -2.87
C GLY A 168 16.79 5.52 -1.66
N THR A 169 16.76 6.79 -1.40
CA THR A 169 17.12 7.30 -0.08
C THR A 169 15.87 7.26 0.78
N LEU A 170 15.75 6.28 1.69
CA LEU A 170 14.88 6.43 2.85
C LEU A 170 15.64 7.26 3.86
N ASP A 171 15.00 8.23 4.40
CA ASP A 171 15.46 8.80 5.65
C ASP A 171 15.11 7.80 6.76
N GLU A 172 16.05 6.91 7.08
CA GLU A 172 15.88 5.92 8.15
C GLU A 172 15.76 6.61 9.53
N SER A 173 16.16 7.88 9.63
CA SER A 173 16.02 8.68 10.85
C SER A 173 14.54 8.96 11.17
N ASN A 174 13.65 8.88 10.18
CA ASN A 174 12.21 9.09 10.33
C ASN A 174 11.42 7.77 10.18
N THR A 175 11.84 6.72 10.87
CA THR A 175 11.09 5.47 10.96
C THR A 175 10.25 5.43 12.22
N TRP A 176 8.95 5.25 12.06
CA TRP A 176 7.98 5.12 13.14
C TRP A 176 7.69 3.65 13.41
N ASN A 177 7.76 3.26 14.68
CA ASN A 177 7.52 1.89 15.13
C ASN A 177 6.10 1.76 15.66
N PHE A 178 5.27 0.93 15.02
CA PHE A 178 3.89 0.71 15.42
C PHE A 178 3.72 -0.58 16.21
N GLY A 179 3.05 -0.49 17.35
CA GLY A 179 2.49 -1.64 18.04
C GLY A 179 1.05 -1.88 17.58
N VAL A 180 0.78 -3.03 16.96
CA VAL A 180 -0.57 -3.38 16.49
C VAL A 180 -1.11 -4.53 17.32
N PHE A 181 -2.07 -4.23 18.18
CA PHE A 181 -2.66 -5.17 19.11
C PHE A 181 -3.99 -5.70 18.60
N LEU A 182 -4.04 -7.00 18.29
CA LEU A 182 -5.28 -7.67 17.90
C LEU A 182 -5.97 -8.18 19.16
N ILE A 183 -7.11 -7.59 19.53
CA ILE A 183 -7.91 -8.07 20.64
C ILE A 183 -8.81 -9.19 20.17
N ASP A 184 -8.39 -10.42 20.42
CA ASP A 184 -9.07 -11.62 19.93
C ASP A 184 -10.51 -11.75 20.44
N ASN A 185 -10.75 -11.32 21.69
CA ASN A 185 -12.04 -11.48 22.31
C ASN A 185 -12.42 -10.24 23.11
N ALA A 186 -13.71 -9.90 23.06
CA ALA A 186 -14.31 -8.92 23.96
C ALA A 186 -15.50 -9.55 24.68
N SER A 187 -15.62 -9.28 25.98
CA SER A 187 -16.74 -9.72 26.82
C SER A 187 -17.11 -8.55 27.75
N VAL A 188 -17.94 -7.64 27.22
CA VAL A 188 -18.25 -6.36 27.84
C VAL A 188 -19.70 -6.28 28.28
N ASN A 189 -19.97 -5.65 29.44
CA ASN A 189 -21.33 -5.41 29.89
C ASN A 189 -21.76 -4.02 29.41
N ILE A 190 -22.82 -3.96 28.63
CA ILE A 190 -23.39 -2.74 28.10
C ILE A 190 -24.85 -2.67 28.56
N ASN A 191 -25.14 -1.69 29.38
CA ASN A 191 -26.49 -1.46 29.96
C ASN A 191 -27.09 -2.74 30.61
N GLY A 192 -26.28 -3.48 31.37
CA GLY A 192 -26.69 -4.70 32.03
C GLY A 192 -26.68 -5.97 31.15
N ASN A 193 -26.38 -5.85 29.86
CA ASN A 193 -26.34 -6.96 28.93
C ASN A 193 -24.90 -7.33 28.58
N LEU A 194 -24.53 -8.60 28.77
CA LEU A 194 -23.22 -9.11 28.39
C LEU A 194 -23.15 -9.30 26.90
N GLN A 195 -22.20 -8.58 26.27
CA GLN A 195 -21.88 -8.66 24.85
C GLN A 195 -20.56 -9.41 24.66
N LYS A 196 -20.52 -10.32 23.70
CA LYS A 196 -19.31 -11.07 23.36
C LYS A 196 -19.01 -10.94 21.87
N TYR A 197 -17.78 -10.59 21.55
CA TYR A 197 -17.27 -10.47 20.19
C TYR A 197 -15.92 -11.19 20.09
N SER A 198 -15.66 -11.78 18.94
CA SER A 198 -14.39 -12.45 18.69
C SER A 198 -13.91 -12.17 17.28
N MET A 199 -12.63 -11.90 17.12
CA MET A 199 -11.99 -11.78 15.81
C MET A 199 -11.89 -13.14 15.13
N THR A 200 -12.21 -13.19 13.87
CA THR A 200 -12.02 -14.38 13.02
C THR A 200 -10.62 -14.38 12.41
N MET A 201 -10.20 -15.51 11.85
CA MET A 201 -8.96 -15.55 11.04
C MET A 201 -9.04 -14.63 9.82
N SER A 202 -10.22 -14.45 9.25
CA SER A 202 -10.44 -13.49 8.16
C SER A 202 -10.15 -12.06 8.61
N ASP A 203 -10.63 -11.66 9.79
CA ASP A 203 -10.38 -10.32 10.35
C ASP A 203 -8.88 -10.07 10.54
N LYS A 204 -8.15 -11.05 11.11
CA LYS A 204 -6.69 -10.97 11.30
C LYS A 204 -5.94 -10.88 9.97
N THR A 205 -6.39 -11.63 8.97
CA THR A 205 -5.81 -11.58 7.61
C THR A 205 -5.98 -10.19 7.00
N VAL A 206 -7.17 -9.61 7.15
CA VAL A 206 -7.48 -8.25 6.68
C VAL A 206 -6.56 -7.22 7.32
N VAL A 207 -6.38 -7.27 8.65
CA VAL A 207 -5.43 -6.36 9.34
C VAL A 207 -4.03 -6.50 8.75
N ASN A 208 -3.53 -7.73 8.61
CA ASN A 208 -2.19 -7.96 8.10
C ASN A 208 -1.98 -7.39 6.68
N ILE A 209 -2.95 -7.60 5.78
CA ILE A 209 -2.91 -7.05 4.43
C ILE A 209 -2.89 -5.51 4.47
N ASN A 210 -3.74 -4.89 5.32
CA ASN A 210 -3.78 -3.43 5.45
C ASN A 210 -2.48 -2.85 5.98
N LEU A 211 -1.84 -3.50 6.93
CA LEU A 211 -0.57 -3.03 7.48
C LEU A 211 0.57 -3.12 6.46
N GLN A 212 0.58 -4.14 5.61
CA GLN A 212 1.54 -4.22 4.51
C GLN A 212 1.34 -3.07 3.51
N ARG A 213 0.09 -2.75 3.18
CA ARG A 213 -0.26 -1.62 2.32
C ARG A 213 0.08 -0.28 2.98
N LEU A 214 -0.18 -0.15 4.27
CA LEU A 214 0.11 1.05 5.06
C LEU A 214 1.59 1.47 4.93
N LYS A 215 2.53 0.53 4.97
CA LYS A 215 3.96 0.84 4.76
C LYS A 215 4.20 1.57 3.44
N ASN A 216 3.62 1.06 2.36
CA ASN A 216 3.75 1.67 1.04
C ASN A 216 3.01 3.01 0.95
N SER A 217 1.81 3.08 1.52
CA SER A 217 1.01 4.30 1.51
C SER A 217 1.70 5.42 2.27
N ILE A 218 2.26 5.19 3.45
CA ILE A 218 3.00 6.21 4.21
C ILE A 218 4.23 6.68 3.43
N ARG A 219 4.99 5.77 2.82
CA ARG A 219 6.11 6.17 1.96
C ARG A 219 5.67 7.05 0.80
N ASN A 220 4.61 6.66 0.10
CA ASN A 220 4.10 7.39 -1.06
C ASN A 220 3.56 8.76 -0.66
N ILE A 221 2.70 8.84 0.35
CA ILE A 221 2.09 10.11 0.77
C ILE A 221 3.10 11.07 1.42
N SER A 222 4.18 10.57 2.01
CA SER A 222 5.26 11.38 2.58
C SER A 222 6.38 11.74 1.58
N ASN A 223 6.25 11.39 0.30
CA ASN A 223 7.35 11.52 -0.67
C ASN A 223 8.66 10.86 -0.19
N ASN A 224 8.55 9.69 0.43
CA ASN A 224 9.65 8.91 1.03
C ASN A 224 10.39 9.60 2.21
N GLN A 225 9.77 10.57 2.84
CA GLN A 225 10.33 11.23 4.03
C GLN A 225 10.02 10.48 5.32
N MET A 226 9.11 9.50 5.27
CA MET A 226 8.71 8.71 6.43
C MET A 226 8.62 7.23 6.08
N ASN A 227 9.10 6.39 6.97
CA ASN A 227 8.94 4.95 6.94
C ASN A 227 8.20 4.48 8.19
N ILE A 228 7.56 3.32 8.12
CA ILE A 228 7.00 2.67 9.30
C ILE A 228 7.48 1.22 9.38
N GLU A 229 7.70 0.76 10.59
CA GLU A 229 7.82 -0.64 10.94
C GLU A 229 6.72 -0.98 11.94
N TYR A 230 6.26 -2.23 11.96
CA TYR A 230 5.20 -2.63 12.86
C TYR A 230 5.40 -4.03 13.42
N GLU A 231 4.85 -4.24 14.59
CA GLU A 231 4.75 -5.55 15.22
C GLU A 231 3.29 -5.85 15.56
N ILE A 232 2.82 -7.02 15.11
CA ILE A 232 1.48 -7.51 15.43
C ILE A 232 1.55 -8.37 16.69
N ILE A 233 0.74 -8.04 17.68
CA ILE A 233 0.66 -8.74 18.97
C ILE A 233 -0.78 -9.17 19.20
N GLU A 234 -1.00 -10.47 19.24
CA GLU A 234 -2.33 -11.04 19.52
C GLU A 234 -2.58 -11.07 21.04
N ILE A 235 -3.72 -10.53 21.45
CA ILE A 235 -4.17 -10.49 22.84
C ILE A 235 -5.33 -11.46 23.00
N THR A 236 -5.07 -12.57 23.67
CA THR A 236 -6.04 -13.64 23.92
C THR A 236 -6.92 -13.38 25.14
N GLU A 237 -6.41 -12.58 26.10
CA GLU A 237 -7.19 -12.14 27.24
C GLU A 237 -8.36 -11.25 26.79
N PRO A 238 -9.58 -11.48 27.26
CA PRO A 238 -10.74 -10.76 26.79
C PRO A 238 -10.73 -9.30 27.26
N LEU A 239 -11.07 -8.39 26.35
CA LEU A 239 -11.46 -7.02 26.70
C LEU A 239 -12.78 -7.06 27.50
N THR A 240 -12.79 -6.46 28.69
CA THR A 240 -13.94 -6.52 29.59
C THR A 240 -14.58 -5.17 29.87
N MET A 241 -13.99 -4.09 29.39
CA MET A 241 -14.43 -2.71 29.61
C MET A 241 -14.36 -1.93 28.29
N LEU A 242 -15.24 -0.93 28.17
CA LEU A 242 -15.23 0.06 27.11
C LEU A 242 -15.47 1.44 27.72
N SER A 243 -14.81 2.43 27.20
CA SER A 243 -15.13 3.84 27.42
C SER A 243 -16.34 4.21 26.57
N TYR A 244 -17.01 5.31 26.95
CA TYR A 244 -18.19 5.83 26.26
C TYR A 244 -18.17 7.34 26.25
N ASP A 245 -18.53 7.94 25.13
CA ASP A 245 -18.97 9.33 25.03
C ASP A 245 -20.17 9.43 24.07
N GLU A 246 -20.84 10.59 24.07
CA GLU A 246 -22.06 10.76 23.25
C GLU A 246 -21.80 10.85 21.76
N GLU A 247 -20.61 11.30 21.36
CA GLU A 247 -20.22 11.50 19.97
C GLU A 247 -19.79 10.19 19.31
N ASN A 248 -18.91 9.42 19.98
CA ASN A 248 -18.28 8.24 19.41
C ASN A 248 -18.96 6.92 19.83
N GLY A 249 -19.86 6.96 20.81
CA GLY A 249 -20.41 5.76 21.40
C GLY A 249 -19.37 5.04 22.27
N TYR A 250 -19.35 3.70 22.23
CA TYR A 250 -18.37 2.90 22.96
C TYR A 250 -17.07 2.76 22.17
N TYR A 251 -15.94 2.90 22.86
CA TYR A 251 -14.60 2.76 22.30
C TYR A 251 -13.61 2.21 23.34
N ILE A 252 -12.41 1.87 22.90
CA ILE A 252 -11.34 1.38 23.76
C ILE A 252 -10.45 2.56 24.12
N GLY A 253 -10.61 3.09 25.33
CA GLY A 253 -9.73 4.09 25.89
C GLY A 253 -8.47 3.50 26.51
N GLU A 254 -7.53 4.34 26.93
CA GLU A 254 -6.30 3.92 27.61
C GLU A 254 -6.58 2.98 28.79
N LYS A 255 -7.51 3.36 29.67
CA LYS A 255 -7.88 2.56 30.86
C LYS A 255 -8.40 1.17 30.52
N ASP A 256 -9.10 1.03 29.38
CA ASP A 256 -9.74 -0.22 28.98
C ASP A 256 -8.68 -1.20 28.43
N ALA A 257 -7.71 -0.69 27.66
CA ALA A 257 -6.63 -1.45 27.08
C ALA A 257 -5.47 -1.68 28.07
N TYR A 258 -5.34 -0.88 29.13
CA TYR A 258 -4.15 -0.83 29.98
C TYR A 258 -3.72 -2.20 30.50
N LYS A 259 -4.64 -3.00 31.05
CA LYS A 259 -4.31 -4.33 31.59
C LYS A 259 -3.84 -5.31 30.53
N LEU A 260 -4.29 -5.13 29.29
CA LEU A 260 -4.03 -6.03 28.19
C LEU A 260 -2.68 -5.75 27.54
N ILE A 261 -2.34 -4.49 27.32
CA ILE A 261 -1.21 -4.13 26.43
C ILE A 261 -0.05 -3.41 27.12
N ASN A 262 -0.22 -2.88 28.36
CA ASN A 262 0.81 -2.05 29.02
C ASN A 262 2.17 -2.75 29.16
N LYS A 263 2.18 -4.07 29.40
CA LYS A 263 3.41 -4.83 29.54
C LYS A 263 4.25 -4.83 28.26
N TYR A 264 3.59 -4.90 27.10
CA TYR A 264 4.26 -4.87 25.81
C TYR A 264 4.75 -3.46 25.47
N VAL A 265 3.90 -2.45 25.70
CA VAL A 265 4.23 -1.04 25.42
C VAL A 265 5.40 -0.55 26.29
N LYS A 266 5.53 -1.04 27.52
CA LYS A 266 6.67 -0.71 28.41
C LYS A 266 7.97 -1.43 28.05
N GLN A 267 7.88 -2.56 27.36
CA GLN A 267 9.05 -3.37 26.97
C GLN A 267 9.62 -2.99 25.59
N LYS A 268 8.83 -2.28 24.78
CA LYS A 268 9.15 -1.94 23.41
C LYS A 268 8.93 -0.45 23.15
N GLU A 269 9.80 0.11 22.33
CA GLU A 269 9.68 1.51 21.93
C GLU A 269 8.76 1.62 20.72
N PHE A 270 7.45 1.76 20.96
CA PHE A 270 6.48 2.12 19.95
C PHE A 270 6.27 3.64 19.92
N ASP A 271 6.06 4.18 18.73
CA ASP A 271 5.73 5.59 18.50
C ASP A 271 4.21 5.76 18.40
N HIS A 272 3.53 4.76 17.84
CA HIS A 272 2.09 4.72 17.71
C HIS A 272 1.53 3.33 18.00
N ILE A 273 0.32 3.27 18.54
CA ILE A 273 -0.36 2.05 18.95
C ILE A 273 -1.71 1.96 18.25
N PHE A 274 -1.92 0.90 17.48
CA PHE A 274 -3.23 0.50 17.00
C PHE A 274 -3.81 -0.62 17.85
N VAL A 275 -5.06 -0.47 18.26
CA VAL A 275 -5.86 -1.56 18.82
C VAL A 275 -6.94 -1.95 17.82
N CYS A 276 -6.86 -3.17 17.31
CA CYS A 276 -7.79 -3.70 16.32
C CYS A 276 -8.80 -4.64 16.97
N THR A 277 -10.07 -4.44 16.66
CA THR A 277 -11.19 -5.27 17.15
C THR A 277 -12.23 -5.46 16.05
N ASN A 278 -13.16 -6.39 16.25
CA ASN A 278 -14.36 -6.52 15.42
C ASN A 278 -15.64 -6.13 16.16
N LEU A 279 -15.58 -5.15 17.06
CA LEU A 279 -16.76 -4.58 17.69
C LEU A 279 -17.76 -4.10 16.62
N PRO A 280 -19.06 -4.40 16.72
CA PRO A 280 -20.03 -4.03 15.69
C PRO A 280 -20.30 -2.52 15.66
N LEU A 281 -20.68 -2.01 14.48
CA LEU A 281 -21.09 -0.62 14.27
C LEU A 281 -22.36 -0.22 15.01
N GLU A 282 -23.30 -1.17 15.12
CA GLU A 282 -24.59 -0.93 15.72
C GLU A 282 -24.81 -1.89 16.88
N SER A 283 -25.40 -1.38 17.95
CA SER A 283 -25.89 -2.23 19.01
C SER A 283 -27.17 -2.94 18.55
N VAL A 284 -27.17 -4.25 18.63
CA VAL A 284 -28.39 -5.06 18.51
C VAL A 284 -29.36 -4.81 19.69
N LEU A 285 -28.99 -3.97 20.65
CA LEU A 285 -29.50 -4.03 22.00
C LEU A 285 -30.55 -3.00 22.38
N THR A 286 -30.69 -1.87 21.71
CA THR A 286 -31.76 -0.92 22.05
C THR A 286 -32.00 0.12 20.97
N GLN A 287 -33.22 0.66 20.96
CA GLN A 287 -33.74 1.62 19.98
C GLN A 287 -32.95 2.94 19.85
N ASN A 288 -31.94 3.21 20.65
CA ASN A 288 -31.19 4.45 20.66
C ASN A 288 -29.67 4.35 20.98
N ASN A 289 -29.10 3.17 21.17
CA ASN A 289 -27.68 3.06 21.55
C ASN A 289 -26.91 2.34 20.44
N LYS A 290 -26.26 3.09 19.58
CA LYS A 290 -25.21 2.60 18.71
C LYS A 290 -24.03 2.15 19.58
N LEU A 291 -23.43 1.00 19.28
CA LEU A 291 -22.28 0.53 20.04
C LEU A 291 -21.07 1.40 19.77
N CYS A 292 -20.79 1.65 18.49
CA CYS A 292 -19.71 2.52 18.03
C CYS A 292 -20.17 3.28 16.79
N GLU A 293 -19.79 4.56 16.66
CA GLU A 293 -20.09 5.36 15.47
C GLU A 293 -18.88 5.55 14.54
N TRP A 294 -17.76 4.92 14.87
CA TRP A 294 -16.48 5.07 14.18
C TRP A 294 -16.03 3.76 13.50
N ILE A 295 -15.24 3.87 12.46
CA ILE A 295 -14.47 2.78 11.83
C ILE A 295 -13.05 2.80 12.39
N GLY A 296 -12.43 3.96 12.42
CA GLY A 296 -11.25 4.30 13.18
C GLY A 296 -11.54 5.41 14.18
N LEU A 297 -10.80 5.46 15.25
CA LEU A 297 -10.85 6.51 16.24
C LEU A 297 -9.45 6.78 16.75
N GLY A 298 -8.87 7.89 16.33
CA GLY A 298 -7.52 8.34 16.69
C GLY A 298 -7.50 9.48 17.67
N ASN A 299 -6.41 10.24 17.64
CA ASN A 299 -6.14 11.39 18.49
C ASN A 299 -6.13 11.08 20.00
N MET A 300 -5.94 9.82 20.37
CA MET A 300 -5.82 9.37 21.76
C MET A 300 -4.34 9.16 22.13
N ILE A 301 -4.10 9.00 23.42
CA ILE A 301 -2.76 8.75 23.98
C ILE A 301 -2.81 7.48 24.84
N PHE A 302 -1.76 6.65 24.73
CA PHE A 302 -1.51 5.52 25.61
C PHE A 302 -0.06 5.56 26.10
N LEU A 303 0.13 5.79 27.40
CA LEU A 303 1.48 5.93 27.99
C LEU A 303 2.39 6.93 27.23
N GLY A 304 1.83 8.06 26.79
CA GLY A 304 2.56 9.08 26.04
C GLY A 304 2.74 8.80 24.56
N LYS A 305 2.25 7.68 24.05
CA LYS A 305 2.31 7.29 22.63
C LYS A 305 1.00 7.60 21.91
N GLY A 306 1.04 7.81 20.59
CA GLY A 306 -0.18 7.87 19.79
C GLY A 306 -0.98 6.59 19.93
N PHE A 307 -2.30 6.72 20.05
CA PHE A 307 -3.18 5.57 20.27
C PHE A 307 -4.45 5.70 19.44
N SER A 308 -4.78 4.65 18.73
CA SER A 308 -5.96 4.61 17.86
C SER A 308 -6.65 3.26 17.92
N ASN A 309 -7.98 3.29 17.80
CA ASN A 309 -8.80 2.11 17.60
C ASN A 309 -9.08 1.93 16.12
N VAL A 310 -9.02 0.70 15.64
CA VAL A 310 -9.45 0.33 14.30
C VAL A 310 -10.41 -0.85 14.40
N ARG A 311 -11.62 -0.67 13.85
CA ARG A 311 -12.60 -1.75 13.81
C ARG A 311 -12.50 -2.51 12.50
N ILE A 312 -12.37 -3.82 12.64
CA ILE A 312 -12.39 -4.75 11.52
C ILE A 312 -13.76 -5.41 11.49
N ILE A 313 -14.57 -5.02 10.54
CA ILE A 313 -15.92 -5.56 10.35
C ILE A 313 -16.04 -6.22 8.99
N GLN A 314 -16.94 -7.19 8.90
CA GLN A 314 -17.13 -7.99 7.69
C GLN A 314 -17.51 -7.16 6.45
N GLN A 315 -18.16 -5.98 6.66
CA GLN A 315 -18.44 -5.04 5.58
C GLN A 315 -17.16 -4.36 5.04
N GLN A 316 -16.16 -4.12 5.88
CA GLN A 316 -14.85 -3.64 5.42
C GLN A 316 -14.11 -4.74 4.65
N THR A 317 -14.26 -6.00 5.06
CA THR A 317 -13.72 -7.13 4.31
C THR A 317 -14.38 -7.23 2.92
N ASN A 318 -15.66 -6.95 2.81
CA ASN A 318 -16.37 -6.88 1.52
C ASN A 318 -15.99 -5.61 0.73
N ASN A 319 -15.67 -4.50 1.39
CA ASN A 319 -15.19 -3.27 0.74
C ASN A 319 -13.74 -3.37 0.26
N TYR A 320 -12.98 -4.39 0.69
CA TYR A 320 -11.65 -4.70 0.16
C TYR A 320 -11.64 -4.91 -1.35
N THR A 321 -12.73 -5.41 -1.88
CA THR A 321 -12.89 -5.66 -3.31
C THR A 321 -13.35 -4.44 -4.09
N THR A 322 -13.69 -3.34 -3.43
CA THR A 322 -14.26 -2.14 -4.06
C THR A 322 -13.54 -0.83 -3.74
N ASN A 323 -12.49 -0.88 -2.90
CA ASN A 323 -11.73 0.29 -2.48
C ASN A 323 -10.26 0.16 -2.89
N THR A 324 -9.72 1.13 -3.60
CA THR A 324 -8.29 1.19 -3.98
C THR A 324 -7.39 1.58 -2.82
N PHE A 325 -7.95 2.07 -1.72
CA PHE A 325 -7.23 2.55 -0.54
C PHE A 325 -7.79 1.94 0.76
N PRO A 326 -7.85 0.59 0.90
CA PRO A 326 -8.48 -0.05 2.05
C PRO A 326 -7.72 0.15 3.37
N GLU A 327 -6.43 0.50 3.32
CA GLU A 327 -5.61 0.87 4.47
C GLU A 327 -5.85 2.31 4.94
N GLU A 328 -6.73 3.05 4.30
CA GLU A 328 -7.01 4.46 4.56
C GLU A 328 -7.29 4.75 6.04
N VAL A 329 -8.08 3.91 6.70
CA VAL A 329 -8.39 4.08 8.13
C VAL A 329 -7.12 4.11 9.00
N PHE A 330 -6.13 3.27 8.72
CA PHE A 330 -4.87 3.27 9.45
C PHE A 330 -4.04 4.53 9.17
N VAL A 331 -4.02 4.97 7.90
CA VAL A 331 -3.38 6.24 7.52
C VAL A 331 -4.03 7.39 8.25
N HIS A 332 -5.34 7.50 8.19
CA HIS A 332 -6.12 8.58 8.82
C HIS A 332 -5.85 8.67 10.32
N GLU A 333 -5.99 7.56 11.03
CA GLU A 333 -5.83 7.54 12.49
C GLU A 333 -4.38 7.80 12.93
N PHE A 334 -3.40 7.39 12.13
CA PHE A 334 -2.01 7.76 12.37
C PHE A 334 -1.75 9.25 12.12
N LEU A 335 -2.32 9.83 11.07
CA LEU A 335 -2.17 11.26 10.79
C LEU A 335 -2.70 12.15 11.92
N HIS A 336 -3.72 11.74 12.68
CA HIS A 336 -4.13 12.44 13.90
C HIS A 336 -3.02 12.51 14.95
N THR A 337 -2.17 11.50 15.05
CA THR A 337 -1.01 11.55 15.94
C THR A 337 0.02 12.56 15.44
N LEU A 338 0.29 12.61 14.16
CA LEU A 338 1.20 13.59 13.57
C LEU A 338 0.65 15.02 13.71
N GLU A 339 -0.66 15.19 13.44
CA GLU A 339 -1.36 16.47 13.63
C GLU A 339 -1.20 16.98 15.06
N ARG A 340 -1.48 16.14 16.05
CA ARG A 340 -1.34 16.48 17.47
C ARG A 340 0.11 16.85 17.79
N ASN A 341 1.06 16.02 17.41
CA ASN A 341 2.48 16.27 17.68
C ASN A 341 2.95 17.60 17.07
N ALA A 342 2.52 17.90 15.84
CA ALA A 342 2.85 19.17 15.21
C ALA A 342 2.28 20.36 15.99
N ARG A 343 1.01 20.28 16.41
CA ARG A 343 0.36 21.35 17.21
C ARG A 343 0.99 21.52 18.59
N GLU A 344 1.33 20.44 19.27
CA GLU A 344 2.02 20.47 20.58
C GLU A 344 3.41 21.11 20.47
N ASN A 345 4.08 20.98 19.31
CA ASN A 345 5.33 21.66 19.00
C ASN A 345 5.15 23.09 18.44
N GLY A 346 3.93 23.63 18.47
CA GLY A 346 3.64 25.01 18.10
C GLY A 346 3.48 25.26 16.60
N TYR A 347 3.39 24.22 15.77
CA TYR A 347 3.10 24.37 14.35
C TYR A 347 1.60 24.58 14.12
N GLU A 348 1.29 25.52 13.24
CA GLU A 348 -0.06 25.73 12.75
C GLU A 348 -0.33 24.76 11.58
N VAL A 349 -1.19 23.77 11.81
CA VAL A 349 -1.60 22.80 10.81
C VAL A 349 -3.13 22.79 10.68
N PRO A 350 -3.70 22.58 9.46
CA PRO A 350 -5.14 22.46 9.29
C PRO A 350 -5.65 21.23 10.05
N ASN A 351 -6.93 21.22 10.40
CA ASN A 351 -7.54 20.01 10.94
C ASN A 351 -7.59 18.94 9.87
N LEU A 352 -7.29 17.71 10.23
CA LEU A 352 -7.24 16.59 9.28
C LEU A 352 -8.59 16.38 8.56
N HIS A 353 -9.70 16.76 9.21
CA HIS A 353 -11.05 16.70 8.64
C HIS A 353 -11.44 17.91 7.78
N ASP A 354 -10.58 18.92 7.64
CA ASP A 354 -10.88 20.16 6.90
C ASP A 354 -10.68 20.02 5.37
N TYR A 355 -10.59 18.80 4.85
CA TYR A 355 -10.34 18.56 3.42
C TYR A 355 -11.34 19.29 2.52
N ASN A 356 -12.62 19.33 2.86
CA ASN A 356 -13.66 20.07 2.13
C ASN A 356 -13.46 21.60 2.19
N VAL A 357 -12.92 22.12 3.30
CA VAL A 357 -12.61 23.56 3.47
C VAL A 357 -11.58 24.01 2.44
N TYR A 358 -10.64 23.14 2.10
CA TYR A 358 -9.57 23.40 1.14
C TYR A 358 -9.87 22.85 -0.27
N ASN A 359 -11.14 22.53 -0.58
CA ASN A 359 -11.61 22.04 -1.87
C ASN A 359 -11.08 20.68 -2.30
N TYR A 360 -10.70 19.84 -1.34
CA TYR A 360 -10.47 18.41 -1.60
C TYR A 360 -11.80 17.66 -1.52
N VAL A 361 -11.94 16.66 -2.37
CA VAL A 361 -13.14 15.82 -2.43
C VAL A 361 -12.76 14.43 -1.99
N ASP A 362 -13.58 13.83 -1.15
CA ASP A 362 -13.50 12.40 -0.88
C ASP A 362 -13.91 11.64 -2.15
N ASP A 363 -12.92 11.14 -2.87
CA ASP A 363 -13.15 10.22 -3.99
C ASP A 363 -13.33 8.81 -3.41
N ARG A 364 -14.52 8.26 -3.57
CA ARG A 364 -14.85 6.92 -3.06
C ARG A 364 -13.91 5.81 -3.56
N ASN A 365 -13.24 6.02 -4.68
CA ASN A 365 -12.30 5.05 -5.23
C ASN A 365 -10.87 5.24 -4.71
N ASP A 366 -10.47 6.48 -4.42
CA ASP A 366 -9.11 6.82 -3.98
C ASP A 366 -9.09 7.41 -2.55
N GLY A 367 -10.25 7.56 -1.92
CA GLY A 367 -10.42 8.15 -0.61
C GLY A 367 -9.86 9.57 -0.58
N LEU A 368 -9.24 9.91 0.54
CA LEU A 368 -8.61 11.22 0.75
C LEU A 368 -7.11 11.23 0.39
N ARG A 369 -6.64 10.31 -0.46
CA ARG A 369 -5.20 10.14 -0.77
C ARG A 369 -4.52 11.44 -1.18
N LYS A 370 -5.13 12.22 -2.08
CA LYS A 370 -4.57 13.51 -2.49
C LYS A 370 -4.48 14.52 -1.34
N TRP A 371 -5.48 14.55 -0.47
CA TRP A 371 -5.47 15.35 0.75
C TRP A 371 -4.30 14.97 1.65
N TYR A 372 -4.11 13.67 1.91
CA TYR A 372 -3.03 13.18 2.76
C TYR A 372 -1.64 13.46 2.19
N ILE A 373 -1.47 13.33 0.86
CA ILE A 373 -0.22 13.71 0.18
C ILE A 373 0.09 15.19 0.42
N ASP A 374 -0.86 16.06 0.14
CA ASP A 374 -0.65 17.51 0.26
C ASP A 374 -0.52 17.92 1.74
N TYR A 375 -1.24 17.26 2.65
CA TYR A 375 -1.15 17.46 4.09
C TYR A 375 0.25 17.12 4.63
N MET A 376 0.76 15.94 4.32
CA MET A 376 2.07 15.49 4.76
C MET A 376 3.23 16.27 4.12
N ASN A 377 3.03 16.85 2.97
CA ASN A 377 4.10 17.56 2.24
C ASN A 377 3.99 19.08 2.33
N LYS A 378 3.11 19.60 3.19
CA LYS A 378 2.87 21.04 3.34
C LYS A 378 2.54 21.72 2.01
N ASN A 379 1.68 21.10 1.22
CA ASN A 379 1.29 21.55 -0.12
C ASN A 379 -0.16 22.01 -0.21
N ILE A 380 -0.89 22.07 0.90
CA ILE A 380 -2.24 22.60 0.96
C ILE A 380 -2.17 24.12 0.82
N LYS A 381 -2.89 24.68 -0.14
CA LYS A 381 -2.93 26.12 -0.34
C LYS A 381 -4.09 26.72 0.46
N ASN A 382 -3.80 27.58 1.44
CA ASN A 382 -4.81 28.30 2.19
C ASN A 382 -5.40 29.48 1.42
N TYR A 383 -6.41 30.16 1.99
CA TYR A 383 -7.08 31.30 1.35
C TYR A 383 -6.17 32.53 1.16
N SER A 384 -5.09 32.65 1.93
CA SER A 384 -4.08 33.72 1.79
C SER A 384 -3.06 33.40 0.70
N GLY A 385 -3.07 32.18 0.17
CA GLY A 385 -2.13 31.70 -0.83
C GLY A 385 -0.88 31.03 -0.26
N ASP A 386 -0.78 30.89 1.07
CA ASP A 386 0.32 30.22 1.74
C ASP A 386 0.15 28.71 1.70
N TYR A 387 1.27 27.99 1.73
CA TYR A 387 1.29 26.54 1.82
C TYR A 387 1.33 26.10 3.28
N ILE A 388 0.33 25.28 3.66
CA ILE A 388 0.14 24.74 5.01
C ILE A 388 0.09 23.20 4.96
N GLY A 389 0.24 22.56 6.11
CA GLY A 389 0.29 21.11 6.30
C GLY A 389 1.30 20.75 7.37
N LEU A 390 1.65 19.47 7.48
CA LEU A 390 2.67 19.04 8.43
C LEU A 390 4.03 19.72 8.12
N PRO A 391 4.80 20.10 9.15
CA PRO A 391 6.11 20.68 8.95
C PRO A 391 7.02 19.66 8.24
N LYS A 392 7.86 20.14 7.34
CA LYS A 392 8.99 19.35 6.84
C LYS A 392 10.13 19.53 7.86
N GLU A 393 10.58 18.44 8.46
CA GLU A 393 11.80 18.46 9.26
C GLU A 393 13.04 18.64 8.39
#